data_0f2a22fcfa33a6f8a8da97277b3228aa
#
_entry.id   0f2a22fcfa33a6f8a8da97277b3228aa
#
_cell.length_a   1.000
_cell.length_b   1.000
_cell.length_c   1.000
_cell.angle_alpha   90.00
_cell.angle_beta   90.00
_cell.angle_gamma   90.00
#
_symmetry.space_group_name_H-M   'P 1'
#
loop_
_entity.id
_entity.type
_entity.pdbx_description
1 polymer ?
#
loop_
_entity_poly.entity_id
_entity_poly.type
_entity_poly.pdbx_seq_one_letter_code
_entity_poly.pdbx_strand_id
1 'polypeptide(L)'
;MRPKKTILCVDDNEQILSVRTFLLETRGYRVIAVDNPHHALETISTSLPGTLDLLLCDLIMPQMDGNELVRRAKEIHPGLPAMIISGTVTGYDRAGRADAFLPKGACSPAEVLERVRILVARKRGPRKMSLSARNPSLMTAAATA
;
A
#
# COMPACT_ATOMS: atom_id res chain seq x y z
N MET A 1 8.42 12.14 -20.34
CA MET A 1 7.21 12.16 -19.49
C MET A 1 7.24 11.02 -18.48
N ARG A 2 6.90 11.28 -17.25
CA ARG A 2 6.91 10.25 -16.24
C ARG A 2 5.56 9.55 -16.14
N PRO A 3 5.57 8.23 -16.00
CA PRO A 3 4.31 7.53 -15.79
C PRO A 3 3.71 7.94 -14.43
N LYS A 4 2.39 7.92 -14.37
CA LYS A 4 1.70 8.22 -13.12
C LYS A 4 1.94 7.11 -12.12
N LYS A 5 2.04 7.47 -10.84
CA LYS A 5 2.06 6.49 -9.77
C LYS A 5 0.66 5.88 -9.61
N THR A 6 0.62 4.60 -9.35
CA THR A 6 -0.63 3.86 -9.26
C THR A 6 -0.90 3.44 -7.82
N ILE A 7 -2.08 3.79 -7.32
CA ILE A 7 -2.49 3.50 -5.96
C ILE A 7 -3.67 2.55 -5.98
N LEU A 8 -3.55 1.43 -5.27
CA LEU A 8 -4.67 0.53 -5.06
C LEU A 8 -5.37 0.95 -3.78
N CYS A 9 -6.62 1.41 -3.92
CA CYS A 9 -7.39 1.96 -2.82
C CYS A 9 -8.53 1.00 -2.48
N VAL A 10 -8.59 0.56 -1.22
CA VAL A 10 -9.52 -0.47 -0.79
C VAL A 10 -10.35 0.04 0.39
N ASP A 11 -11.67 0.04 0.24
CA ASP A 11 -12.58 0.42 1.31
C ASP A 11 -13.95 -0.15 0.97
N ASP A 12 -14.60 -0.78 1.94
CA ASP A 12 -15.92 -1.35 1.71
C ASP A 12 -17.03 -0.28 1.68
N ASN A 13 -16.73 0.92 2.12
CA ASN A 13 -17.65 2.04 2.04
C ASN A 13 -17.45 2.77 0.71
N GLU A 14 -18.44 2.67 -0.17
CA GLU A 14 -18.31 3.19 -1.52
C GLU A 14 -18.17 4.70 -1.56
N GLN A 15 -18.82 5.41 -0.63
CA GLN A 15 -18.72 6.86 -0.61
C GLN A 15 -17.31 7.31 -0.22
N ILE A 16 -16.75 6.67 0.78
CA ILE A 16 -15.38 6.98 1.20
C ILE A 16 -14.42 6.66 0.08
N LEU A 17 -14.63 5.53 -0.58
CA LEU A 17 -13.79 5.10 -1.69
C LEU A 17 -13.83 6.11 -2.83
N SER A 18 -15.03 6.60 -3.17
CA SER A 18 -15.20 7.60 -4.23
C SER A 18 -14.48 8.90 -3.90
N VAL A 19 -14.67 9.39 -2.68
CA VAL A 19 -14.04 10.65 -2.26
C VAL A 19 -12.52 10.52 -2.30
N ARG A 20 -12.02 9.41 -1.79
CA ARG A 20 -10.58 9.18 -1.72
C ARG A 20 -9.99 9.07 -3.12
N THR A 21 -10.68 8.35 -4.00
CA THR A 21 -10.27 8.21 -5.39
C THR A 21 -10.19 9.58 -6.06
N PHE A 22 -11.22 10.39 -5.87
CA PHE A 22 -11.24 11.73 -6.46
C PHE A 22 -10.06 12.57 -5.98
N LEU A 23 -9.83 12.58 -4.67
CA LEU A 23 -8.73 13.36 -4.10
C LEU A 23 -7.38 12.93 -4.66
N LEU A 24 -7.16 11.64 -4.76
CA LEU A 24 -5.89 11.13 -5.28
C LEU A 24 -5.72 11.45 -6.75
N GLU A 25 -6.78 11.33 -7.51
CA GLU A 25 -6.70 11.64 -8.95
C GLU A 25 -6.43 13.11 -9.19
N THR A 26 -6.91 14.01 -8.34
CA THR A 26 -6.61 15.44 -8.49
C THR A 26 -5.14 15.75 -8.29
N ARG A 27 -4.40 14.84 -7.65
CA ARG A 27 -2.96 15.00 -7.45
C ARG A 27 -2.14 14.26 -8.50
N GLY A 28 -2.81 13.72 -9.52
CA GLY A 28 -2.12 13.10 -10.64
C GLY A 28 -1.86 11.62 -10.49
N TYR A 29 -2.43 10.98 -9.48
CA TYR A 29 -2.27 9.54 -9.32
C TYR A 29 -3.27 8.77 -10.15
N ARG A 30 -2.88 7.57 -10.56
CA ARG A 30 -3.82 6.60 -11.12
C ARG A 30 -4.34 5.77 -9.98
N VAL A 31 -5.66 5.60 -9.89
CA VAL A 31 -6.26 4.90 -8.77
C VAL A 31 -7.01 3.67 -9.27
N ILE A 32 -6.73 2.53 -8.65
CA ILE A 32 -7.54 1.33 -8.82
C ILE A 32 -8.34 1.20 -7.53
N ALA A 33 -9.66 1.36 -7.64
CA ALA A 33 -10.53 1.36 -6.47
C ALA A 33 -11.27 0.03 -6.40
N VAL A 34 -11.15 -0.66 -5.27
CA VAL A 34 -11.86 -1.92 -5.06
C VAL A 34 -12.55 -1.86 -3.71
N ASP A 35 -13.68 -2.54 -3.59
CA ASP A 35 -14.54 -2.41 -2.42
C ASP A 35 -14.46 -3.60 -1.47
N ASN A 36 -13.56 -4.52 -1.71
CA ASN A 36 -13.37 -5.63 -0.77
C ASN A 36 -11.93 -6.15 -0.84
N PRO A 37 -11.47 -6.78 0.27
CA PRO A 37 -10.07 -7.20 0.37
C PRO A 37 -9.70 -8.37 -0.53
N HIS A 38 -10.64 -9.25 -0.84
CA HIS A 38 -10.34 -10.38 -1.72
C HIS A 38 -10.07 -9.92 -3.14
N HIS A 39 -10.86 -8.95 -3.60
CA HIS A 39 -10.64 -8.36 -4.91
C HIS A 39 -9.30 -7.61 -4.95
N ALA A 40 -8.97 -6.96 -3.83
CA ALA A 40 -7.67 -6.28 -3.73
C ALA A 40 -6.52 -7.28 -3.86
N LEU A 41 -6.62 -8.43 -3.19
CA LEU A 41 -5.57 -9.45 -3.29
C LEU A 41 -5.46 -10.02 -4.69
N GLU A 42 -6.58 -10.17 -5.36
CA GLU A 42 -6.56 -10.64 -6.74
C GLU A 42 -5.82 -9.64 -7.63
N THR A 43 -6.12 -8.36 -7.46
CA THR A 43 -5.44 -7.30 -8.20
C THR A 43 -3.94 -7.31 -7.93
N ILE A 44 -3.55 -7.47 -6.67
CA ILE A 44 -2.14 -7.50 -6.29
C ILE A 44 -1.45 -8.71 -6.91
N SER A 45 -2.12 -9.87 -6.84
CA SER A 45 -1.54 -11.13 -7.34
C SER A 45 -1.32 -11.12 -8.84
N THR A 46 -2.18 -10.44 -9.57
CA THR A 46 -2.08 -10.39 -11.03
C THR A 46 -1.25 -9.22 -11.54
N SER A 47 -0.82 -8.33 -10.65
CA SER A 47 0.02 -7.20 -11.04
C SER A 47 1.48 -7.59 -11.05
N LEU A 48 2.21 -7.07 -12.01
CA LEU A 48 3.66 -7.27 -12.05
C LEU A 48 4.32 -6.46 -10.94
N PRO A 49 5.44 -6.96 -10.39
CA PRO A 49 6.16 -6.21 -9.36
C PRO A 49 6.51 -4.81 -9.86
N GLY A 50 6.30 -3.83 -8.99
CA GLY A 50 6.62 -2.44 -9.31
C GLY A 50 5.55 -1.67 -10.05
N THR A 51 4.45 -2.31 -10.44
CA THR A 51 3.37 -1.59 -11.13
C THR A 51 2.41 -0.90 -10.16
N LEU A 52 2.26 -1.44 -8.97
CA LEU A 52 1.50 -0.76 -7.90
C LEU A 52 2.48 -0.03 -7.01
N ASP A 53 2.20 1.23 -6.74
CA ASP A 53 3.11 2.08 -5.97
C ASP A 53 2.68 2.25 -4.52
N LEU A 54 1.44 1.95 -4.20
CA LEU A 54 0.94 2.06 -2.84
C LEU A 54 -0.35 1.26 -2.70
N LEU A 55 -0.48 0.57 -1.57
CA LEU A 55 -1.75 -0.01 -1.12
C LEU A 55 -2.29 0.88 -0.01
N LEU A 56 -3.50 1.39 -0.19
CA LEU A 56 -4.17 2.24 0.78
C LEU A 56 -5.48 1.57 1.16
N CYS A 57 -5.65 1.18 2.41
CA CYS A 57 -6.85 0.45 2.82
C CYS A 57 -7.35 0.87 4.19
N ASP A 58 -8.62 0.58 4.44
CA ASP A 58 -9.23 0.74 5.75
C ASP A 58 -8.80 -0.44 6.63
N LEU A 59 -8.82 -0.24 7.94
CA LEU A 59 -8.55 -1.33 8.87
C LEU A 59 -9.75 -2.26 8.99
N ILE A 60 -10.94 -1.69 9.15
CA ILE A 60 -12.15 -2.48 9.42
C ILE A 60 -12.88 -2.74 8.12
N MET A 61 -12.83 -3.98 7.67
CA MET A 61 -13.53 -4.41 6.47
C MET A 61 -14.11 -5.80 6.72
N PRO A 62 -15.23 -6.15 6.06
CA PRO A 62 -15.75 -7.51 6.18
C PRO A 62 -14.74 -8.54 5.66
N GLN A 63 -14.76 -9.72 6.26
CA GLN A 63 -14.00 -10.88 5.79
C GLN A 63 -12.51 -10.85 6.13
N MET A 64 -11.86 -9.68 6.02
CA MET A 64 -10.42 -9.58 6.25
C MET A 64 -10.11 -8.14 6.61
N ASP A 65 -9.44 -7.92 7.72
CA ASP A 65 -9.11 -6.56 8.10
C ASP A 65 -7.87 -6.05 7.34
N GLY A 66 -7.60 -4.75 7.50
CA GLY A 66 -6.51 -4.11 6.79
C GLY A 66 -5.14 -4.67 7.14
N ASN A 67 -4.94 -5.06 8.39
CA ASN A 67 -3.65 -5.65 8.79
C ASN A 67 -3.38 -6.96 8.07
N GLU A 68 -4.41 -7.78 7.96
CA GLU A 68 -4.27 -9.05 7.25
C GLU A 68 -4.06 -8.82 5.76
N LEU A 69 -4.79 -7.87 5.19
CA LEU A 69 -4.61 -7.53 3.78
C LEU A 69 -3.17 -7.08 3.51
N VAL A 70 -2.65 -6.19 4.35
CA VAL A 70 -1.28 -5.70 4.19
C VAL A 70 -0.28 -6.83 4.33
N ARG A 71 -0.49 -7.72 5.31
CA ARG A 71 0.42 -8.85 5.50
C ARG A 71 0.47 -9.72 4.25
N ARG A 72 -0.68 -10.05 3.69
CA ARG A 72 -0.73 -10.88 2.49
C ARG A 72 -0.18 -10.17 1.27
N ALA A 73 -0.47 -8.87 1.17
CA ALA A 73 0.05 -8.07 0.06
C ALA A 73 1.58 -8.05 0.06
N LYS A 74 2.17 -7.92 1.23
CA LYS A 74 3.63 -7.87 1.33
C LYS A 74 4.28 -9.23 1.16
N GLU A 75 3.53 -10.30 1.34
CA GLU A 75 4.03 -11.62 0.98
C GLU A 75 4.13 -11.79 -0.53
N ILE A 76 3.21 -11.17 -1.26
CA ILE A 76 3.22 -11.23 -2.73
C ILE A 76 4.25 -10.25 -3.29
N HIS A 77 4.23 -9.01 -2.81
CA HIS A 77 5.14 -7.96 -3.27
C HIS A 77 5.78 -7.28 -2.06
N PRO A 78 6.92 -7.80 -1.57
CA PRO A 78 7.53 -7.26 -0.35
C PRO A 78 7.89 -5.78 -0.41
N GLY A 79 8.14 -5.24 -1.59
CA GLY A 79 8.47 -3.84 -1.74
C GLY A 79 7.28 -2.89 -1.83
N LEU A 80 6.06 -3.41 -1.81
CA LEU A 80 4.87 -2.57 -1.95
C LEU A 80 4.61 -1.80 -0.65
N PRO A 81 4.65 -0.45 -0.68
CA PRO A 81 4.30 0.32 0.50
C PRO A 81 2.81 0.19 0.80
N ALA A 82 2.45 0.24 2.08
CA ALA A 82 1.08 0.08 2.49
C ALA A 82 0.72 1.07 3.57
N MET A 83 -0.46 1.67 3.47
CA MET A 83 -0.98 2.60 4.43
C MET A 83 -2.38 2.18 4.85
N ILE A 84 -2.63 2.20 6.16
CA ILE A 84 -3.95 1.90 6.71
C ILE A 84 -4.54 3.17 7.29
N ILE A 85 -5.81 3.41 6.99
CA ILE A 85 -6.57 4.49 7.60
C ILE A 85 -7.69 3.84 8.41
N SER A 86 -7.79 4.20 9.69
CA SER A 86 -8.75 3.56 10.57
C SER A 86 -9.56 4.58 11.35
N GLY A 87 -10.84 4.25 11.54
CA GLY A 87 -11.70 5.04 12.41
C GLY A 87 -11.54 4.72 13.89
N THR A 88 -10.74 3.71 14.23
CA THR A 88 -10.55 3.32 15.62
C THR A 88 -9.10 3.52 16.04
N VAL A 89 -8.92 3.94 17.29
CA VAL A 89 -7.57 4.14 17.84
C VAL A 89 -6.96 2.81 18.25
N THR A 90 -7.78 1.86 18.66
CA THR A 90 -7.28 0.60 19.20
C THR A 90 -6.53 -0.24 18.17
N GLY A 91 -6.84 -0.10 16.91
CA GLY A 91 -6.12 -0.83 15.88
C GLY A 91 -4.73 -0.31 15.63
N TYR A 92 -4.45 0.88 16.13
CA TYR A 92 -3.20 1.56 15.90
C TYR A 92 -2.00 0.76 16.42
N ASP A 93 -2.16 0.18 17.61
CA ASP A 93 -1.08 -0.56 18.25
C ASP A 93 -0.75 -1.85 17.53
N ARG A 94 -1.58 -2.26 16.60
CA ARG A 94 -1.41 -3.53 15.91
C ARG A 94 -1.25 -3.35 14.43
N ALA A 95 -0.67 -2.24 14.04
CA ALA A 95 -0.53 -1.92 12.63
C ALA A 95 0.28 -2.96 11.87
N GLY A 96 1.03 -3.79 12.56
CA GLY A 96 1.73 -4.86 11.93
C GLY A 96 2.73 -4.36 10.90
N ARG A 97 2.50 -4.70 9.63
CA ARG A 97 3.46 -4.42 8.58
C ARG A 97 3.17 -3.17 7.77
N ALA A 98 2.12 -2.43 8.11
CA ALA A 98 1.83 -1.21 7.38
C ALA A 98 2.95 -0.19 7.57
N ASP A 99 3.24 0.53 6.51
CA ASP A 99 4.28 1.57 6.55
C ASP A 99 3.77 2.86 7.16
N ALA A 100 2.46 3.06 7.15
CA ALA A 100 1.84 4.20 7.80
C ALA A 100 0.45 3.82 8.28
N PHE A 101 0.02 4.45 9.36
CA PHE A 101 -1.27 4.18 9.98
C PHE A 101 -1.84 5.52 10.40
N LEU A 102 -2.97 5.93 9.84
CA LEU A 102 -3.58 7.21 10.13
C LEU A 102 -4.99 7.04 10.67
N PRO A 103 -5.35 7.82 11.71
CA PRO A 103 -6.74 7.80 12.21
C PRO A 103 -7.65 8.62 11.30
N LYS A 104 -8.81 8.07 10.95
CA LYS A 104 -9.75 8.73 10.05
C LYS A 104 -10.22 10.07 10.57
N GLY A 105 -10.59 10.11 11.82
CA GLY A 105 -11.19 11.31 12.37
C GLY A 105 -10.23 12.39 12.78
N ALA A 106 -8.95 12.06 12.90
CA ALA A 106 -7.95 12.99 13.41
C ALA A 106 -7.00 13.50 12.35
N CYS A 107 -7.13 13.06 11.11
CA CYS A 107 -6.25 13.58 10.07
C CYS A 107 -7.07 14.21 8.96
N SER A 108 -6.54 15.30 8.42
CA SER A 108 -7.17 16.02 7.33
C SER A 108 -6.88 15.34 6.01
N PRO A 109 -7.65 15.63 4.96
CA PRO A 109 -7.29 15.15 3.62
C PRO A 109 -5.88 15.55 3.20
N ALA A 110 -5.44 16.73 3.62
CA ALA A 110 -4.09 17.18 3.29
C ALA A 110 -3.02 16.29 3.93
N GLU A 111 -3.27 15.82 5.15
CA GLU A 111 -2.33 14.91 5.81
C GLU A 111 -2.27 13.55 5.12
N VAL A 112 -3.43 13.05 4.68
CA VAL A 112 -3.47 11.80 3.94
C VAL A 112 -2.66 11.95 2.65
N LEU A 113 -2.89 13.03 1.91
CA LEU A 113 -2.21 13.26 0.64
C LEU A 113 -0.70 13.42 0.83
N GLU A 114 -0.30 14.08 1.91
CA GLU A 114 1.13 14.25 2.17
C GLU A 114 1.80 12.91 2.50
N ARG A 115 1.12 12.06 3.27
CA ARG A 115 1.67 10.75 3.59
C ARG A 115 1.75 9.87 2.34
N VAL A 116 0.74 9.96 1.49
CA VAL A 116 0.75 9.24 0.21
C VAL A 116 1.95 9.67 -0.61
N ARG A 117 2.17 10.98 -0.72
CA ARG A 117 3.28 11.53 -1.49
C ARG A 117 4.62 10.96 -1.03
N ILE A 118 4.80 10.90 0.28
CA ILE A 118 6.03 10.38 0.86
C ILE A 118 6.20 8.89 0.54
N LEU A 119 5.15 8.12 0.70
CA LEU A 119 5.25 6.68 0.52
C LEU A 119 5.45 6.28 -0.94
N VAL A 120 4.78 6.95 -1.88
CA VAL A 120 4.94 6.60 -3.30
C VAL A 120 6.31 7.03 -3.84
N ALA A 121 6.96 7.98 -3.17
CA ALA A 121 8.28 8.44 -3.58
C ALA A 121 9.40 7.52 -3.09
N ARG A 122 9.12 6.61 -2.15
CA ARG A 122 10.14 5.73 -1.60
C ARG A 122 10.60 4.74 -2.66
N LYS A 123 11.92 4.47 -2.66
CA LYS A 123 12.46 3.46 -3.54
C LYS A 123 12.10 2.09 -3.03
N ARG A 124 11.67 1.24 -3.91
CA ARG A 124 11.36 -0.11 -3.56
C ARG A 124 12.56 -0.98 -3.82
N GLY A 125 12.74 -1.74 -2.93
CA GLY A 125 13.86 -2.54 -2.78
C GLY A 125 14.47 -3.09 -3.83
N PRO A 126 15.13 -3.65 -3.92
CA PRO A 126 15.98 -4.13 -3.58
C PRO A 126 16.90 -3.56 -3.54
N ARG A 127 16.59 -2.97 -3.34
CA ARG A 127 17.26 -2.43 -3.45
C ARG A 127 18.11 -2.65 -2.87
N LYS A 128 18.02 -3.05 -2.59
CA LYS A 128 18.80 -3.16 -2.29
C LYS A 128 19.06 -4.03 -1.88
N MET A 129 19.02 -4.30 -1.97
CA MET A 129 19.39 -4.82 -1.85
C MET A 129 19.65 -5.38 -1.76
N SER A 130 19.71 -5.53 -1.55
CA SER A 130 20.25 -5.81 -1.58
C SER A 130 20.41 -6.43 -1.49
N LEU A 131 20.47 -6.92 -1.20
CA LEU A 131 21.08 -7.26 -1.22
C LEU A 131 21.07 -7.80 -0.94
N SER A 132 21.02 -8.13 -0.90
CA SER A 132 21.46 -8.36 -0.83
C SER A 132 21.35 -8.79 -0.67
N ALA A 133 21.11 -9.12 -0.71
CA ALA A 133 21.55 -9.17 -0.72
C ALA A 133 21.46 -9.55 -0.54
N ARG A 134 21.34 -10.00 -0.31
CA ARG A 134 21.81 -10.03 -0.31
C ARG A 134 21.93 -10.51 -0.37
N ASN A 135 22.00 -11.27 -0.39
CA ASN A 135 22.67 -11.46 -0.64
C ASN A 135 22.90 -12.01 -0.81
N PRO A 136 22.98 -12.50 -0.96
CA PRO A 136 23.68 -12.81 -1.30
C PRO A 136 23.56 -13.41 -1.53
N SER A 137 23.61 -13.98 -1.48
CA SER A 137 24.00 -14.08 -1.87
C SER A 137 23.62 -14.19 -2.22
N LEU A 138 23.41 -14.51 -2.25
CA LEU A 138 23.64 -14.11 -2.65
C LEU A 138 23.46 -14.01 -2.99
N MET A 139 23.48 -14.52 -3.05
CA MET A 139 23.97 -14.12 -3.43
C MET A 139 24.06 -14.34 -3.78
N THR A 140 24.15 -14.95 -3.82
CA THR A 140 24.73 -14.83 -4.25
C THR A 140 24.75 -15.07 -4.79
N ALA A 141 24.74 -15.59 -4.93
CA ALA A 141 25.20 -15.41 -5.41
C ALA A 141 25.19 -15.39 -5.88
N ALA A 142 25.19 -15.78 -5.84
CA ALA A 142 25.54 -15.32 -6.16
C ALA A 142 25.55 -15.15 -6.48
N ALA A 143 25.64 -15.45 -6.39
CA ALA A 143 26.00 -14.91 -6.54
C ALA A 143 26.04 -14.79 -6.93
N THR A 144 26.29 -15.24 -6.93
CA THR A 144 26.61 -14.70 -7.15
C THR A 144 26.52 -14.49 -7.55
N ALA A 145 26.70 -14.87 -7.48
CA ALA A 145 26.96 -14.26 -7.69
C ALA A 145 26.88 -14.08 -7.87
#